data_83aa184a22b492abd54c5770d998bf7b
#
_entry.id   83aa184a22b492abd54c5770d998bf7b
#
_cell.length_a   1.000
_cell.length_b   1.000
_cell.length_c   1.000
_cell.angle_alpha   90.00
_cell.angle_beta   90.00
_cell.angle_gamma   90.00
#
_symmetry.space_group_name_H-M   'P 1'
#
loop_
_entity.id
_entity.type
_entity.pdbx_description
1 polymer ?
#
loop_
_entity_poly.entity_id
_entity_poly.type
_entity_poly.pdbx_seq_one_letter_code
_entity_poly.pdbx_strand_id
1 'polypeptide(L)'
;KEIIRLHKSIPSNILLVYDAAYSEFVVNDDYIDGSELADEYDNVIMLRTFSKLHGLASLRLGWGYASEKIIKNLMKVRGPFSVNNAAIMAGIAALEDLEFQKQSVEHNIKWMSWFAKKLMLLNLEFQPSITNFLLIKFPNNGKYNAQEAENFLAKKGILVRGMKVYGLLDHLRVSIGNEKENLKFMKELKLFLEN
;
A
#
# COMPACT_ATOMS: atom_id res chain seq x y z
N LYS A 1 5.66 5.16 -18.57
CA LYS A 1 5.01 5.61 -19.83
C LYS A 1 3.54 5.98 -19.60
N GLU A 2 2.74 5.15 -18.91
CA GLU A 2 1.28 5.36 -18.76
C GLU A 2 0.92 6.62 -17.97
N ILE A 3 1.63 6.97 -16.90
CA ILE A 3 1.36 8.18 -16.13
C ILE A 3 1.66 9.45 -16.95
N ILE A 4 2.70 9.42 -17.79
CA ILE A 4 3.00 10.52 -18.72
C ILE A 4 1.89 10.65 -19.75
N ARG A 5 1.39 9.54 -20.28
CA ARG A 5 0.27 9.52 -21.21
C ARG A 5 -1.00 10.11 -20.57
N LEU A 6 -1.29 9.72 -19.33
CA LEU A 6 -2.39 10.26 -18.55
C LEU A 6 -2.23 11.79 -18.37
N HIS A 7 -1.07 12.24 -17.90
CA HIS A 7 -0.80 13.67 -17.70
C HIS A 7 -1.02 14.47 -18.98
N LYS A 8 -0.53 13.98 -20.13
CA LYS A 8 -0.71 14.66 -21.44
C LYS A 8 -2.16 14.67 -21.93
N SER A 9 -3.03 13.83 -21.38
CA SER A 9 -4.45 13.75 -21.77
C SER A 9 -5.38 14.61 -20.89
N ILE A 10 -4.88 15.16 -19.78
CA ILE A 10 -5.66 16.03 -18.90
C ILE A 10 -5.37 17.52 -19.21
N PRO A 11 -6.37 18.43 -19.06
CA PRO A 11 -6.17 19.86 -19.19
C PRO A 11 -5.16 20.41 -18.17
N SER A 12 -4.40 21.44 -18.56
CA SER A 12 -3.35 22.04 -17.70
C SER A 12 -3.88 22.70 -16.42
N ASN A 13 -5.17 23.00 -16.36
CA ASN A 13 -5.83 23.52 -15.15
C ASN A 13 -6.30 22.43 -14.17
N ILE A 14 -6.09 21.15 -14.51
CA ILE A 14 -6.35 20.00 -13.63
C ILE A 14 -5.05 19.64 -12.90
N LEU A 15 -5.11 19.59 -11.58
CA LEU A 15 -3.99 19.12 -10.76
C LEU A 15 -3.93 17.58 -10.77
N LEU A 16 -2.81 17.02 -11.20
CA LEU A 16 -2.52 15.61 -11.06
C LEU A 16 -1.88 15.34 -9.69
N VAL A 17 -2.60 14.63 -8.84
CA VAL A 17 -2.07 14.16 -7.55
C VAL A 17 -1.56 12.73 -7.73
N TYR A 18 -0.24 12.56 -7.70
CA TYR A 18 0.41 11.26 -7.82
C TYR A 18 0.70 10.68 -6.43
N ASP A 19 -0.14 9.73 -6.00
CA ASP A 19 0.03 9.04 -4.71
C ASP A 19 1.08 7.94 -4.83
N ALA A 20 2.30 8.25 -4.40
CA ALA A 20 3.46 7.37 -4.42
C ALA A 20 3.71 6.69 -3.06
N ALA A 21 2.64 6.43 -2.28
CA ALA A 21 2.74 5.90 -0.91
C ALA A 21 3.41 4.51 -0.80
N TYR A 22 3.59 3.81 -1.91
CA TYR A 22 4.23 2.49 -1.96
C TYR A 22 5.48 2.45 -2.84
N SER A 23 6.00 3.60 -3.26
CA SER A 23 7.18 3.72 -4.12
C SER A 23 8.37 2.93 -3.63
N GLU A 24 8.63 2.94 -2.33
CA GLU A 24 9.78 2.29 -1.73
C GLU A 24 9.78 0.77 -1.87
N PHE A 25 8.63 0.16 -2.14
CA PHE A 25 8.50 -1.29 -2.39
C PHE A 25 8.75 -1.66 -3.85
N VAL A 26 8.82 -0.67 -4.76
CA VAL A 26 8.97 -0.93 -6.19
C VAL A 26 10.44 -1.08 -6.54
N VAL A 27 10.78 -2.23 -7.12
CA VAL A 27 12.14 -2.57 -7.54
C VAL A 27 12.30 -2.64 -9.06
N ASN A 28 11.25 -2.26 -9.81
CA ASN A 28 11.24 -2.31 -11.27
C ASN A 28 11.89 -1.05 -11.87
N ASP A 29 12.80 -1.22 -12.81
CA ASP A 29 13.54 -0.12 -13.47
C ASP A 29 12.65 0.78 -14.34
N ASP A 30 11.47 0.31 -14.76
CA ASP A 30 10.52 1.09 -15.57
C ASP A 30 9.52 1.92 -14.74
N TYR A 31 9.65 1.88 -13.43
CA TYR A 31 8.85 2.68 -12.51
C TYR A 31 9.45 4.07 -12.33
N ILE A 32 8.57 5.09 -12.30
CA ILE A 32 8.90 6.45 -11.89
C ILE A 32 8.07 6.82 -10.66
N ASP A 33 8.67 7.46 -9.68
CA ASP A 33 8.00 7.82 -8.42
C ASP A 33 7.19 9.12 -8.50
N GLY A 34 7.23 9.80 -9.64
CA GLY A 34 6.50 11.04 -9.89
C GLY A 34 7.29 12.31 -9.58
N SER A 35 8.50 12.24 -9.02
CA SER A 35 9.34 13.42 -8.76
C SER A 35 9.72 14.14 -10.06
N GLU A 36 10.19 13.41 -11.08
CA GLU A 36 10.53 13.97 -12.39
C GLU A 36 9.32 14.66 -13.07
N LEU A 37 8.12 14.11 -12.89
CA LEU A 37 6.91 14.76 -13.40
C LEU A 37 6.59 16.05 -12.65
N ALA A 38 6.82 16.10 -11.34
CA ALA A 38 6.61 17.30 -10.54
C ALA A 38 7.65 18.39 -10.84
N ASP A 39 8.85 18.01 -11.32
CA ASP A 39 9.87 18.94 -11.81
C ASP A 39 9.51 19.50 -13.20
N GLU A 40 8.95 18.66 -14.07
CA GLU A 40 8.63 19.03 -15.46
C GLU A 40 7.33 19.82 -15.58
N TYR A 41 6.33 19.58 -14.70
CA TYR A 41 4.98 20.10 -14.85
C TYR A 41 4.46 20.81 -13.61
N ASP A 42 4.03 22.06 -13.79
CA ASP A 42 3.48 22.91 -12.71
C ASP A 42 2.15 22.42 -12.11
N ASN A 43 1.47 21.48 -12.76
CA ASN A 43 0.19 20.92 -12.30
C ASN A 43 0.32 19.48 -11.78
N VAL A 44 1.49 19.11 -11.31
CA VAL A 44 1.73 17.78 -10.68
C VAL A 44 2.17 17.95 -9.25
N ILE A 45 1.63 17.12 -8.36
CA ILE A 45 2.14 16.92 -7.00
C ILE A 45 2.33 15.42 -6.74
N MET A 46 3.51 15.03 -6.28
CA MET A 46 3.83 13.69 -5.81
C MET A 46 3.69 13.63 -4.29
N LEU A 47 3.03 12.58 -3.77
CA LEU A 47 2.84 12.37 -2.33
C LEU A 47 3.57 11.11 -1.85
N ARG A 48 4.22 11.22 -0.71
CA ARG A 48 4.93 10.13 -0.02
C ARG A 48 4.51 10.03 1.44
N THR A 49 4.73 8.87 2.05
CA THR A 49 4.30 8.63 3.42
C THR A 49 5.31 7.82 4.23
N PHE A 50 5.42 8.12 5.51
CA PHE A 50 6.15 7.28 6.47
C PHE A 50 5.29 6.14 7.04
N SER A 51 4.03 6.05 6.63
CA SER A 51 3.07 5.08 7.16
C SER A 51 3.26 3.65 6.65
N LYS A 52 4.06 3.43 5.60
CA LYS A 52 4.22 2.14 4.93
C LYS A 52 5.59 1.55 5.21
N LEU A 53 6.56 1.72 4.34
CA LEU A 53 7.90 1.14 4.50
C LEU A 53 8.50 1.44 5.89
N HIS A 54 8.44 2.68 6.31
CA HIS A 54 9.04 3.16 7.57
C HIS A 54 8.27 2.74 8.84
N GLY A 55 7.10 2.10 8.74
CA GLY A 55 6.34 1.61 9.89
C GLY A 55 5.73 2.68 10.80
N LEU A 56 5.72 3.96 10.43
CA LEU A 56 5.33 5.09 11.27
C LEU A 56 3.86 5.52 11.05
N ALA A 57 2.96 4.59 10.77
CA ALA A 57 1.56 4.90 10.42
C ALA A 57 0.82 5.71 11.50
N SER A 58 1.09 5.46 12.79
CA SER A 58 0.45 6.14 13.91
C SER A 58 0.90 7.60 14.11
N LEU A 59 2.09 7.96 13.60
CA LEU A 59 2.65 9.30 13.76
C LEU A 59 2.11 10.32 12.76
N ARG A 60 1.34 9.89 11.76
CA ARG A 60 0.68 10.74 10.76
C ARG A 60 1.65 11.64 10.00
N LEU A 61 2.79 11.09 9.54
CA LEU A 61 3.82 11.78 8.81
C LEU A 61 3.81 11.41 7.33
N GLY A 62 3.93 12.41 6.48
CA GLY A 62 4.08 12.29 5.04
C GLY A 62 4.56 13.61 4.47
N TRP A 63 4.87 13.61 3.19
CA TRP A 63 5.35 14.80 2.49
C TRP A 63 4.87 14.83 1.05
N GLY A 64 4.86 16.01 0.47
CA GLY A 64 4.51 16.23 -0.92
C GLY A 64 5.60 17.02 -1.64
N TYR A 65 5.81 16.72 -2.90
CA TYR A 65 6.76 17.39 -3.78
C TYR A 65 6.04 17.94 -5.01
N ALA A 66 6.18 19.24 -5.24
CA ALA A 66 5.49 19.93 -6.33
C ALA A 66 6.16 21.28 -6.61
N SER A 67 5.71 21.98 -7.65
CA SER A 67 6.12 23.35 -7.93
C SER A 67 5.87 24.29 -6.75
N GLU A 68 6.69 25.34 -6.63
CA GLU A 68 6.60 26.34 -5.55
C GLU A 68 5.18 26.95 -5.45
N LYS A 69 4.52 27.12 -6.59
CA LYS A 69 3.15 27.66 -6.67
C LYS A 69 2.13 26.78 -5.94
N ILE A 70 2.22 25.45 -6.14
CA ILE A 70 1.35 24.49 -5.45
C ILE A 70 1.66 24.51 -3.96
N ILE A 71 2.94 24.41 -3.58
CA ILE A 71 3.38 24.40 -2.18
C ILE A 71 2.94 25.67 -1.44
N LYS A 72 3.10 26.87 -2.04
CA LYS A 72 2.62 28.13 -1.45
C LYS A 72 1.11 28.11 -1.19
N ASN A 73 0.31 27.52 -2.09
CA ASN A 73 -1.13 27.44 -1.89
C ASN A 73 -1.51 26.43 -0.79
N LEU A 74 -0.83 25.28 -0.72
CA LEU A 74 -1.01 24.32 0.38
C LEU A 74 -0.65 24.93 1.73
N MET A 75 0.41 25.72 1.81
CA MET A 75 0.82 26.41 3.04
C MET A 75 -0.21 27.43 3.54
N LYS A 76 -1.04 28.03 2.67
CA LYS A 76 -2.11 28.94 3.09
C LYS A 76 -3.25 28.25 3.85
N VAL A 77 -3.52 26.98 3.53
CA VAL A 77 -4.60 26.18 4.13
C VAL A 77 -4.13 25.20 5.20
N ARG A 78 -2.82 25.03 5.31
CA ARG A 78 -2.20 24.15 6.31
C ARG A 78 -2.41 24.73 7.71
N GLY A 79 -2.95 23.91 8.63
CA GLY A 79 -3.07 24.29 10.03
C GLY A 79 -1.71 24.46 10.71
N PRO A 80 -1.62 25.30 11.77
CA PRO A 80 -0.41 25.43 12.56
C PRO A 80 -0.11 24.09 13.25
N PHE A 81 1.19 23.81 13.47
CA PHE A 81 1.66 22.59 14.16
C PHE A 81 1.14 21.27 13.54
N SER A 82 0.98 21.23 12.23
CA SER A 82 0.41 20.08 11.50
C SER A 82 1.26 18.80 11.60
N VAL A 83 2.52 18.91 12.02
CA VAL A 83 3.43 17.79 12.30
C VAL A 83 3.92 17.92 13.74
N ASN A 84 3.77 16.87 14.54
CA ASN A 84 4.22 16.85 15.93
C ASN A 84 5.73 16.51 16.03
N ASN A 85 6.38 16.91 17.13
CA ASN A 85 7.82 16.69 17.29
C ASN A 85 8.23 15.22 17.31
N ALA A 86 7.40 14.33 17.86
CA ALA A 86 7.70 12.89 17.86
C ALA A 86 7.75 12.35 16.42
N ALA A 87 6.82 12.80 15.56
CA ALA A 87 6.82 12.43 14.16
C ALA A 87 8.06 12.95 13.42
N ILE A 88 8.50 14.19 13.70
CA ILE A 88 9.71 14.77 13.11
C ILE A 88 10.94 13.92 13.48
N MET A 89 11.15 13.68 14.78
CA MET A 89 12.30 12.92 15.26
C MET A 89 12.32 11.49 14.74
N ALA A 90 11.16 10.82 14.78
CA ALA A 90 11.05 9.46 14.24
C ALA A 90 11.23 9.41 12.72
N GLY A 91 10.74 10.42 12.00
CA GLY A 91 10.92 10.53 10.55
C GLY A 91 12.39 10.69 10.14
N ILE A 92 13.15 11.53 10.86
CA ILE A 92 14.60 11.69 10.63
C ILE A 92 15.31 10.35 10.86
N ALA A 93 15.09 9.71 12.01
CA ALA A 93 15.70 8.42 12.33
C ALA A 93 15.33 7.33 11.29
N ALA A 94 14.08 7.32 10.83
CA ALA A 94 13.63 6.34 9.82
C ALA A 94 14.26 6.55 8.43
N LEU A 95 14.59 7.79 8.06
CA LEU A 95 15.31 8.07 6.81
C LEU A 95 16.77 7.64 6.87
N GLU A 96 17.39 7.69 8.04
CA GLU A 96 18.77 7.28 8.27
C GLU A 96 18.92 5.75 8.42
N ASP A 97 17.84 5.02 8.79
CA ASP A 97 17.86 3.57 8.96
C ASP A 97 17.69 2.82 7.63
N LEU A 98 18.72 2.90 6.80
CA LEU A 98 18.74 2.24 5.49
C LEU A 98 18.68 0.71 5.60
N GLU A 99 19.20 0.15 6.69
CA GLU A 99 19.20 -1.29 6.90
C GLU A 99 17.76 -1.80 7.15
N PHE A 100 16.99 -1.12 8.00
CA PHE A 100 15.57 -1.44 8.20
C PHE A 100 14.77 -1.32 6.91
N GLN A 101 14.99 -0.26 6.12
CA GLN A 101 14.31 -0.08 4.83
C GLN A 101 14.58 -1.25 3.89
N LYS A 102 15.86 -1.64 3.73
CA LYS A 102 16.28 -2.77 2.90
C LYS A 102 15.64 -4.08 3.38
N GLN A 103 15.75 -4.39 4.67
CA GLN A 103 15.16 -5.59 5.27
C GLN A 103 13.65 -5.65 5.07
N SER A 104 12.96 -4.53 5.18
CA SER A 104 11.50 -4.43 4.97
C SER A 104 11.11 -4.74 3.53
N VAL A 105 11.86 -4.22 2.55
CA VAL A 105 11.63 -4.51 1.12
C VAL A 105 11.89 -5.99 0.82
N GLU A 106 13.03 -6.53 1.27
CA GLU A 106 13.39 -7.92 1.05
C GLU A 106 12.39 -8.89 1.69
N HIS A 107 11.93 -8.58 2.92
CA HIS A 107 10.87 -9.32 3.60
C HIS A 107 9.58 -9.31 2.78
N ASN A 108 9.16 -8.16 2.29
CA ASN A 108 7.95 -8.04 1.47
C ASN A 108 8.05 -8.88 0.20
N ILE A 109 9.13 -8.78 -0.55
CA ILE A 109 9.37 -9.56 -1.78
C ILE A 109 9.32 -11.06 -1.50
N LYS A 110 10.03 -11.52 -0.46
CA LYS A 110 10.04 -12.93 -0.04
C LYS A 110 8.63 -13.45 0.21
N TRP A 111 7.88 -12.72 1.04
CA TRP A 111 6.56 -13.19 1.48
C TRP A 111 5.48 -13.02 0.42
N MET A 112 5.55 -11.99 -0.42
CA MET A 112 4.67 -11.86 -1.59
C MET A 112 4.80 -13.06 -2.52
N SER A 113 6.03 -13.46 -2.83
CA SER A 113 6.31 -14.63 -3.67
C SER A 113 5.82 -15.93 -3.01
N TRP A 114 5.98 -16.04 -1.70
CA TRP A 114 5.49 -17.20 -0.94
C TRP A 114 3.96 -17.27 -0.91
N PHE A 115 3.27 -16.15 -0.66
CA PHE A 115 1.81 -16.08 -0.70
C PHE A 115 1.27 -16.45 -2.07
N ALA A 116 1.83 -15.89 -3.14
CA ALA A 116 1.43 -16.19 -4.50
C ALA A 116 1.45 -17.71 -4.78
N LYS A 117 2.56 -18.38 -4.42
CA LYS A 117 2.69 -19.85 -4.58
C LYS A 117 1.64 -20.61 -3.75
N LYS A 118 1.38 -20.18 -2.51
CA LYS A 118 0.43 -20.85 -1.62
C LYS A 118 -1.02 -20.67 -2.06
N LEU A 119 -1.39 -19.47 -2.51
CA LEU A 119 -2.74 -19.18 -3.01
C LEU A 119 -3.04 -19.96 -4.30
N MET A 120 -2.07 -20.09 -5.21
CA MET A 120 -2.20 -20.94 -6.40
C MET A 120 -2.50 -22.39 -6.01
N LEU A 121 -1.82 -22.94 -5.00
CA LEU A 121 -2.07 -24.33 -4.53
C LEU A 121 -3.46 -24.51 -3.90
N LEU A 122 -4.08 -23.42 -3.42
CA LEU A 122 -5.44 -23.41 -2.90
C LEU A 122 -6.49 -23.07 -3.96
N ASN A 123 -6.09 -22.91 -5.24
CA ASN A 123 -6.95 -22.50 -6.35
C ASN A 123 -7.70 -21.17 -6.09
N LEU A 124 -7.09 -20.25 -5.32
CA LEU A 124 -7.61 -18.91 -5.10
C LEU A 124 -7.00 -17.93 -6.11
N GLU A 125 -7.86 -17.15 -6.74
CA GLU A 125 -7.44 -16.04 -7.59
C GLU A 125 -6.90 -14.89 -6.71
N PHE A 126 -5.86 -14.22 -7.15
CA PHE A 126 -5.35 -13.01 -6.52
C PHE A 126 -4.75 -12.06 -7.57
N GLN A 127 -4.72 -10.78 -7.26
CA GLN A 127 -4.08 -9.80 -8.13
C GLN A 127 -2.59 -9.68 -7.78
N PRO A 128 -1.69 -9.75 -8.78
CA PRO A 128 -0.28 -9.41 -8.57
C PRO A 128 -0.15 -8.01 -7.94
N SER A 129 0.72 -7.88 -6.95
CA SER A 129 0.90 -6.64 -6.22
C SER A 129 2.37 -6.38 -5.93
N ILE A 130 2.78 -5.11 -6.02
CA ILE A 130 4.09 -4.61 -5.59
C ILE A 130 4.01 -3.86 -4.27
N THR A 131 2.80 -3.70 -3.72
CA THR A 131 2.58 -3.12 -2.39
C THR A 131 2.89 -4.12 -1.29
N ASN A 132 2.58 -3.81 -0.04
CA ASN A 132 2.71 -4.76 1.08
C ASN A 132 1.41 -5.50 1.39
N PHE A 133 0.53 -5.70 0.41
CA PHE A 133 -0.71 -6.46 0.56
C PHE A 133 -1.10 -7.16 -0.75
N LEU A 134 -1.95 -8.18 -0.62
CA LEU A 134 -2.58 -8.92 -1.69
C LEU A 134 -4.08 -8.67 -1.69
N LEU A 135 -4.68 -8.70 -2.87
CA LEU A 135 -6.11 -8.74 -3.07
C LEU A 135 -6.50 -10.16 -3.51
N ILE A 136 -7.17 -10.90 -2.63
CA ILE A 136 -7.52 -12.30 -2.83
C ILE A 136 -9.02 -12.37 -3.14
N LYS A 137 -9.35 -13.04 -4.23
CA LYS A 137 -10.73 -13.26 -4.66
C LYS A 137 -11.24 -14.62 -4.18
N PHE A 138 -12.44 -14.62 -3.66
CA PHE A 138 -13.18 -15.79 -3.18
C PHE A 138 -14.37 -16.09 -4.09
N PRO A 139 -14.93 -17.32 -4.06
CA PRO A 139 -16.18 -17.60 -4.73
C PRO A 139 -17.30 -16.66 -4.29
N ASN A 140 -18.15 -16.24 -5.23
CA ASN A 140 -19.25 -15.32 -4.92
C ASN A 140 -20.37 -15.96 -4.10
N ASN A 141 -20.51 -17.29 -4.16
CA ASN A 141 -21.62 -18.04 -3.56
C ASN A 141 -21.11 -19.19 -2.69
N GLY A 142 -21.98 -19.62 -1.76
CA GLY A 142 -21.71 -20.76 -0.89
C GLY A 142 -20.92 -20.40 0.37
N LYS A 143 -20.48 -21.42 1.08
CA LYS A 143 -19.83 -21.30 2.40
C LYS A 143 -18.40 -20.75 2.35
N TYR A 144 -17.77 -20.74 1.19
CA TYR A 144 -16.37 -20.29 1.03
C TYR A 144 -16.23 -18.88 0.47
N ASN A 145 -17.26 -18.05 0.60
CA ASN A 145 -17.21 -16.65 0.13
C ASN A 145 -16.33 -15.76 1.02
N ALA A 146 -16.01 -14.55 0.54
CA ALA A 146 -15.13 -13.61 1.22
C ALA A 146 -15.62 -13.21 2.62
N GLN A 147 -16.93 -13.03 2.80
CA GLN A 147 -17.48 -12.65 4.11
C GLN A 147 -17.34 -13.77 5.14
N GLU A 148 -17.58 -15.01 4.74
CA GLU A 148 -17.40 -16.15 5.65
C GLU A 148 -15.93 -16.39 5.96
N ALA A 149 -15.03 -16.18 4.98
CA ALA A 149 -13.59 -16.23 5.21
C ALA A 149 -13.15 -15.15 6.21
N GLU A 150 -13.62 -13.90 6.05
CA GLU A 150 -13.35 -12.80 6.98
C GLU A 150 -13.82 -13.14 8.40
N ASN A 151 -15.05 -13.62 8.54
CA ASN A 151 -15.64 -14.00 9.82
C ASN A 151 -14.87 -15.16 10.48
N PHE A 152 -14.49 -16.17 9.71
CA PHE A 152 -13.72 -17.32 10.21
C PHE A 152 -12.34 -16.89 10.70
N LEU A 153 -11.62 -16.13 9.90
CA LEU A 153 -10.29 -15.63 10.24
C LEU A 153 -10.32 -14.71 11.47
N ALA A 154 -11.32 -13.85 11.58
CA ALA A 154 -11.50 -12.98 12.74
C ALA A 154 -11.69 -13.78 14.04
N LYS A 155 -12.48 -14.87 14.02
CA LYS A 155 -12.62 -15.79 15.17
C LYS A 155 -11.31 -16.47 15.57
N LYS A 156 -10.34 -16.57 14.65
CA LYS A 156 -8.98 -17.07 14.90
C LYS A 156 -7.99 -15.98 15.29
N GLY A 157 -8.47 -14.74 15.49
CA GLY A 157 -7.64 -13.57 15.82
C GLY A 157 -6.78 -13.10 14.64
N ILE A 158 -7.25 -13.29 13.41
CA ILE A 158 -6.62 -12.82 12.18
C ILE A 158 -7.55 -11.80 11.54
N LEU A 159 -7.13 -10.53 11.54
CA LEU A 159 -7.92 -9.45 10.98
C LEU A 159 -7.45 -9.15 9.56
N VAL A 160 -8.33 -9.41 8.60
CA VAL A 160 -8.16 -9.04 7.18
C VAL A 160 -9.15 -7.93 6.82
N ARG A 161 -9.03 -7.33 5.65
CA ARG A 161 -9.92 -6.25 5.25
C ARG A 161 -10.89 -6.69 4.17
N GLY A 162 -12.19 -6.71 4.48
CA GLY A 162 -13.26 -6.83 3.49
C GLY A 162 -13.29 -5.61 2.55
N MET A 163 -13.58 -5.85 1.27
CA MET A 163 -13.47 -4.83 0.24
C MET A 163 -14.81 -4.29 -0.26
N LYS A 164 -15.90 -4.55 0.48
CA LYS A 164 -17.26 -4.10 0.13
C LYS A 164 -17.39 -2.62 -0.17
N VAL A 165 -16.71 -1.77 0.61
CA VAL A 165 -16.75 -0.31 0.45
C VAL A 165 -16.17 0.17 -0.89
N TYR A 166 -15.44 -0.72 -1.59
CA TYR A 166 -14.88 -0.48 -2.93
C TYR A 166 -15.66 -1.20 -4.04
N GLY A 167 -16.82 -1.78 -3.73
CA GLY A 167 -17.62 -2.55 -4.69
C GLY A 167 -17.10 -3.97 -4.98
N LEU A 168 -16.08 -4.43 -4.25
CA LEU A 168 -15.46 -5.75 -4.43
C LEU A 168 -15.96 -6.71 -3.35
N LEU A 169 -17.18 -7.23 -3.52
CA LEU A 169 -17.87 -8.03 -2.52
C LEU A 169 -17.23 -9.41 -2.26
N ASP A 170 -16.51 -9.92 -3.24
CA ASP A 170 -15.88 -11.24 -3.26
C ASP A 170 -14.36 -11.18 -2.96
N HIS A 171 -13.85 -10.05 -2.47
CA HIS A 171 -12.42 -9.88 -2.23
C HIS A 171 -12.09 -9.57 -0.76
N LEU A 172 -10.94 -10.09 -0.33
CA LEU A 172 -10.28 -9.69 0.91
C LEU A 172 -8.89 -9.12 0.61
N ARG A 173 -8.56 -8.01 1.27
CA ARG A 173 -7.21 -7.46 1.26
C ARG A 173 -6.43 -7.99 2.46
N VAL A 174 -5.30 -8.63 2.19
CA VAL A 174 -4.44 -9.26 3.19
C VAL A 174 -3.06 -8.60 3.14
N SER A 175 -2.66 -7.96 4.23
CA SER A 175 -1.32 -7.36 4.35
C SER A 175 -0.28 -8.42 4.69
N ILE A 176 0.93 -8.24 4.16
CA ILE A 176 2.08 -9.04 4.56
C ILE A 176 2.42 -8.71 6.01
N GLY A 177 2.37 -9.73 6.87
CA GLY A 177 2.76 -9.67 8.27
C GLY A 177 4.15 -10.22 8.50
N ASN A 178 4.51 -10.46 9.77
CA ASN A 178 5.71 -11.22 10.09
C ASN A 178 5.54 -12.71 9.75
N GLU A 179 6.61 -13.47 9.84
CA GLU A 179 6.62 -14.90 9.49
C GLU A 179 5.53 -15.71 10.21
N LYS A 180 5.39 -15.52 11.54
CA LYS A 180 4.38 -16.26 12.34
C LYS A 180 2.96 -15.91 11.90
N GLU A 181 2.70 -14.66 11.62
CA GLU A 181 1.39 -14.18 11.15
C GLU A 181 1.06 -14.72 9.76
N ASN A 182 2.02 -14.67 8.85
CA ASN A 182 1.86 -15.19 7.48
C ASN A 182 1.59 -16.70 7.48
N LEU A 183 2.36 -17.48 8.26
CA LEU A 183 2.16 -18.92 8.41
C LEU A 183 0.81 -19.25 9.04
N LYS A 184 0.42 -18.50 10.11
CA LYS A 184 -0.87 -18.67 10.78
C LYS A 184 -2.03 -18.38 9.82
N PHE A 185 -1.96 -17.26 9.09
CA PHE A 185 -2.99 -16.91 8.11
C PHE A 185 -3.19 -18.03 7.09
N MET A 186 -2.14 -18.51 6.45
CA MET A 186 -2.24 -19.55 5.42
C MET A 186 -2.76 -20.89 5.98
N LYS A 187 -2.36 -21.24 7.20
CA LYS A 187 -2.88 -22.44 7.89
C LYS A 187 -4.39 -22.35 8.10
N GLU A 188 -4.87 -21.23 8.66
CA GLU A 188 -6.28 -21.05 8.96
C GLU A 188 -7.12 -20.86 7.69
N LEU A 189 -6.56 -20.19 6.66
CA LEU A 189 -7.22 -20.08 5.35
C LEU A 189 -7.42 -21.45 4.69
N LYS A 190 -6.39 -22.30 4.72
CA LYS A 190 -6.49 -23.68 4.22
C LYS A 190 -7.58 -24.46 4.98
N LEU A 191 -7.56 -24.39 6.31
CA LEU A 191 -8.56 -25.04 7.15
C LEU A 191 -9.99 -24.56 6.83
N PHE A 192 -10.17 -23.26 6.56
CA PHE A 192 -11.47 -22.71 6.15
C PHE A 192 -11.97 -23.32 4.84
N LEU A 193 -11.08 -23.52 3.86
CA LEU A 193 -11.46 -24.05 2.54
C LEU A 193 -11.67 -25.58 2.54
N GLU A 194 -11.20 -26.31 3.54
CA GLU A 194 -11.33 -27.76 3.68
C GLU A 194 -12.53 -28.19 4.54
N ASN A 195 -13.16 -27.28 5.29
CA ASN A 195 -14.33 -27.52 6.13
C ASN A 195 -15.65 -27.29 5.37
#